data_8dc3edfb8b68c61a518a4b35854273de
#
_entry.id   8dc3edfb8b68c61a518a4b35854273de
#
_cell.length_a   1.000
_cell.length_b   1.000
_cell.length_c   1.000
_cell.angle_alpha   90.00
_cell.angle_beta   90.00
_cell.angle_gamma   90.00
#
_symmetry.space_group_name_H-M   'P 1'
#
loop_
_entity.id
_entity.type
_entity.pdbx_description
1 polymer ?
#
loop_
_entity_poly.entity_id
_entity_poly.type
_entity_poly.pdbx_seq_one_letter_code
_entity_poly.pdbx_strand_id
1 'polypeptide(L)'
;MKILRDLTLALVAAVWLSAATAQGLRPEVGKPLQQAGELLRAGKAREALAKVAEAERVDNRTAAEQLTIDRMKAAAAQRAGDMGTAIQALESIHAKVGAAEKGVVAEQLASAYVQQRNNAKATEWLNRATQAGQNTATTRQLQAYLQSVSGDYAAIAQDAAAAVAAAEQAGRRPDEGDLLRLADAQQRTGNQAGYGATLGKLLANYPKKDYWNAYLGRLPRKSGFAPRFELDVLRLRLASGTMDKTEDYMEMAQLSLQAGLPAEALRVIEQGYKAGALGTGPEAQRHQRLRDLALKRDAEVRTKLPELATEAAVVKEGDSLVRVGYAYVSIGDVDRGIELIQQGIAKGGLKHPDDARLRLGMAQLQSGKTKGAAMQTLRGVNASDGAADIARLWTVLGPQ
;
A
#
# COMPACT_ATOMS: atom_id res chain seq x y z
N MET A 1 -17.47 -7.12 -2.08
CA MET A 1 -18.34 -7.28 -3.27
C MET A 1 -17.67 -6.92 -4.60
N LYS A 2 -16.69 -6.02 -4.69
CA LYS A 2 -15.96 -5.74 -5.94
C LYS A 2 -15.07 -6.92 -6.38
N ILE A 3 -14.39 -7.60 -5.46
CA ILE A 3 -13.48 -8.73 -5.74
C ILE A 3 -14.18 -9.89 -6.43
N LEU A 4 -15.43 -10.20 -6.06
CA LEU A 4 -16.20 -11.26 -6.74
C LEU A 4 -16.60 -10.89 -8.19
N ARG A 5 -16.74 -9.61 -8.50
CA ARG A 5 -17.12 -9.12 -9.84
C ARG A 5 -15.93 -9.12 -10.80
N ASP A 6 -14.72 -8.88 -10.28
CA ASP A 6 -13.51 -8.83 -11.10
C ASP A 6 -12.94 -10.24 -11.39
N LEU A 7 -13.24 -11.23 -10.54
CA LEU A 7 -12.96 -12.65 -10.79
C LEU A 7 -13.79 -13.23 -11.96
N THR A 8 -14.93 -12.63 -12.31
CA THR A 8 -15.81 -13.12 -13.37
C THR A 8 -15.39 -12.73 -14.79
N LEU A 9 -14.53 -11.72 -14.96
CA LEU A 9 -14.19 -11.14 -16.27
C LEU A 9 -12.89 -11.68 -16.89
N ALA A 10 -11.98 -12.26 -16.10
CA ALA A 10 -10.64 -12.64 -16.58
C ALA A 10 -10.50 -14.08 -17.10
N LEU A 11 -11.49 -14.95 -16.91
CA LEU A 11 -11.26 -16.41 -16.95
C LEU A 11 -11.61 -17.12 -18.26
N VAL A 12 -12.12 -16.45 -19.30
CA VAL A 12 -12.73 -17.23 -20.40
C VAL A 12 -12.21 -16.93 -21.81
N ALA A 13 -11.41 -15.92 -22.02
CA ALA A 13 -11.32 -15.41 -23.40
C ALA A 13 -10.22 -16.03 -24.29
N ALA A 14 -9.21 -16.70 -23.77
CA ALA A 14 -7.98 -16.82 -24.59
C ALA A 14 -7.56 -18.20 -25.07
N VAL A 15 -8.07 -19.31 -24.53
CA VAL A 15 -7.36 -20.59 -24.76
C VAL A 15 -8.11 -21.61 -25.63
N TRP A 16 -9.41 -21.50 -25.80
CA TRP A 16 -10.18 -22.62 -26.39
C TRP A 16 -10.91 -22.37 -27.72
N LEU A 17 -10.70 -21.22 -28.33
CA LEU A 17 -11.31 -20.92 -29.66
C LEU A 17 -10.31 -21.06 -30.81
N SER A 18 -9.32 -21.95 -30.69
CA SER A 18 -8.53 -22.36 -31.84
C SER A 18 -9.41 -23.20 -32.76
N ALA A 19 -9.68 -22.69 -33.93
CA ALA A 19 -10.43 -23.38 -35.02
C ALA A 19 -9.79 -24.71 -35.47
N ALA A 20 -8.72 -25.15 -34.82
CA ALA A 20 -7.92 -26.31 -35.17
C ALA A 20 -8.53 -27.67 -34.76
N THR A 21 -9.62 -27.70 -33.99
CA THR A 21 -10.21 -28.97 -33.55
C THR A 21 -11.46 -29.44 -34.33
N ALA A 22 -11.84 -28.74 -35.39
CA ALA A 22 -12.97 -29.14 -36.23
C ALA A 22 -12.64 -30.27 -37.23
N GLN A 23 -11.36 -30.64 -37.38
CA GLN A 23 -10.92 -31.68 -38.31
C GLN A 23 -10.96 -33.07 -37.67
N GLY A 24 -12.12 -33.57 -37.36
CA GLY A 24 -12.26 -34.94 -36.80
C GLY A 24 -13.58 -35.22 -36.11
N LEU A 25 -14.44 -34.21 -35.97
CA LEU A 25 -15.78 -34.44 -35.41
C LEU A 25 -16.74 -34.85 -36.50
N ARG A 26 -17.59 -35.82 -36.21
CA ARG A 26 -18.71 -36.17 -37.13
C ARG A 26 -19.61 -34.94 -37.31
N PRO A 27 -20.19 -34.73 -38.53
CA PRO A 27 -21.04 -33.58 -38.82
C PRO A 27 -22.20 -33.40 -37.84
N GLU A 28 -22.76 -34.51 -37.35
CA GLU A 28 -23.87 -34.51 -36.38
C GLU A 28 -23.50 -33.90 -35.04
N VAL A 29 -22.23 -33.99 -34.63
CA VAL A 29 -21.68 -33.37 -33.44
C VAL A 29 -21.11 -31.98 -33.76
N GLY A 30 -20.41 -31.86 -34.88
CA GLY A 30 -19.68 -30.65 -35.23
C GLY A 30 -20.57 -29.45 -35.53
N LYS A 31 -21.67 -29.64 -36.29
CA LYS A 31 -22.60 -28.55 -36.66
C LYS A 31 -23.25 -27.87 -35.44
N PRO A 32 -23.88 -28.63 -34.49
CA PRO A 32 -24.42 -28.00 -33.28
C PRO A 32 -23.36 -27.26 -32.45
N LEU A 33 -22.14 -27.80 -32.33
CA LEU A 33 -21.05 -27.14 -31.58
C LEU A 33 -20.58 -25.89 -32.28
N GLN A 34 -20.51 -25.84 -33.60
CA GLN A 34 -20.21 -24.62 -34.36
C GLN A 34 -21.25 -23.53 -34.09
N GLN A 35 -22.54 -23.87 -34.18
CA GLN A 35 -23.64 -22.96 -33.86
C GLN A 35 -23.57 -22.48 -32.41
N ALA A 36 -23.25 -23.36 -31.47
CA ALA A 36 -23.04 -22.97 -30.08
C ALA A 36 -21.90 -21.96 -29.94
N GLY A 37 -20.78 -22.13 -30.67
CA GLY A 37 -19.67 -21.19 -30.70
C GLY A 37 -20.05 -19.82 -31.24
N GLU A 38 -20.87 -19.76 -32.29
CA GLU A 38 -21.39 -18.51 -32.86
C GLU A 38 -22.33 -17.79 -31.89
N LEU A 39 -23.22 -18.52 -31.22
CA LEU A 39 -24.12 -18.00 -30.21
C LEU A 39 -23.35 -17.45 -28.99
N LEU A 40 -22.27 -18.12 -28.56
CA LEU A 40 -21.42 -17.63 -27.50
C LEU A 40 -20.72 -16.30 -27.87
N ARG A 41 -20.26 -16.16 -29.13
CA ARG A 41 -19.69 -14.90 -29.61
C ARG A 41 -20.73 -13.78 -29.66
N ALA A 42 -22.00 -14.14 -29.97
CA ALA A 42 -23.13 -13.21 -29.94
C ALA A 42 -23.68 -12.89 -28.53
N GLY A 43 -23.07 -13.47 -27.47
CA GLY A 43 -23.52 -13.24 -26.08
C GLY A 43 -24.76 -14.06 -25.68
N LYS A 44 -25.22 -14.99 -26.53
CA LYS A 44 -26.43 -15.79 -26.35
C LYS A 44 -26.12 -17.14 -25.67
N ALA A 45 -25.60 -17.10 -24.46
CA ALA A 45 -25.06 -18.27 -23.78
C ALA A 45 -26.11 -19.36 -23.49
N ARG A 46 -27.36 -19.02 -23.20
CA ARG A 46 -28.42 -19.99 -22.96
C ARG A 46 -28.82 -20.71 -24.24
N GLU A 47 -28.88 -20.02 -25.39
CA GLU A 47 -29.13 -20.60 -26.68
C GLU A 47 -27.97 -21.54 -27.11
N ALA A 48 -26.72 -21.13 -26.75
CA ALA A 48 -25.55 -21.99 -26.97
C ALA A 48 -25.63 -23.30 -26.18
N LEU A 49 -26.07 -23.28 -24.92
CA LEU A 49 -26.31 -24.51 -24.15
C LEU A 49 -27.33 -25.45 -24.80
N ALA A 50 -28.40 -24.88 -25.38
CA ALA A 50 -29.37 -25.69 -26.11
C ALA A 50 -28.74 -26.40 -27.33
N LYS A 51 -27.83 -25.72 -28.04
CA LYS A 51 -27.09 -26.32 -29.16
C LYS A 51 -26.08 -27.37 -28.71
N VAL A 52 -25.45 -27.17 -27.56
CA VAL A 52 -24.57 -28.20 -26.95
C VAL A 52 -25.39 -29.45 -26.60
N ALA A 53 -26.61 -29.28 -26.07
CA ALA A 53 -27.49 -30.39 -25.74
C ALA A 53 -27.94 -31.19 -27.01
N GLU A 54 -28.02 -30.55 -28.19
CA GLU A 54 -28.22 -31.27 -29.44
C GLU A 54 -27.05 -32.21 -29.77
N ALA A 55 -25.81 -31.74 -29.61
CA ALA A 55 -24.61 -32.56 -29.78
C ALA A 55 -24.52 -33.72 -28.76
N GLU A 56 -24.98 -33.49 -27.52
CA GLU A 56 -25.02 -34.52 -26.47
C GLU A 56 -25.99 -35.67 -26.76
N ARG A 57 -26.99 -35.49 -27.62
CA ARG A 57 -27.96 -36.53 -27.99
C ARG A 57 -27.47 -37.46 -29.10
N VAL A 58 -26.34 -37.18 -29.72
CA VAL A 58 -25.76 -38.01 -30.75
C VAL A 58 -25.23 -39.30 -30.11
N ASP A 59 -25.65 -40.44 -30.61
CA ASP A 59 -25.23 -41.76 -30.11
C ASP A 59 -23.79 -42.11 -30.49
N ASN A 60 -23.19 -43.00 -29.72
CA ASN A 60 -21.86 -43.56 -29.97
C ASN A 60 -20.77 -42.49 -30.17
N ARG A 61 -20.77 -41.47 -29.33
CA ARG A 61 -19.75 -40.42 -29.34
C ARG A 61 -18.38 -41.00 -29.00
N THR A 62 -17.35 -40.54 -29.71
CA THR A 62 -15.95 -40.83 -29.37
C THR A 62 -15.53 -40.05 -28.11
N ALA A 63 -14.47 -40.51 -27.45
CA ALA A 63 -13.92 -39.79 -26.30
C ALA A 63 -13.51 -38.34 -26.65
N ALA A 64 -13.02 -38.12 -27.87
CA ALA A 64 -12.64 -36.80 -28.37
C ALA A 64 -13.87 -35.89 -28.59
N GLU A 65 -14.95 -36.44 -29.18
CA GLU A 65 -16.21 -35.73 -29.36
C GLU A 65 -16.80 -35.32 -27.99
N GLN A 66 -16.84 -36.28 -27.04
CA GLN A 66 -17.37 -36.01 -25.71
C GLN A 66 -16.56 -34.94 -24.99
N LEU A 67 -15.22 -34.96 -25.06
CA LEU A 67 -14.37 -33.94 -24.46
C LEU A 67 -14.62 -32.55 -25.07
N THR A 68 -14.84 -32.48 -26.40
CA THR A 68 -15.17 -31.24 -27.10
C THR A 68 -16.53 -30.69 -26.68
N ILE A 69 -17.52 -31.56 -26.55
CA ILE A 69 -18.86 -31.24 -26.04
C ILE A 69 -18.75 -30.68 -24.62
N ASP A 70 -18.03 -31.39 -23.71
CA ASP A 70 -17.86 -30.97 -22.31
C ASP A 70 -17.18 -29.58 -22.21
N ARG A 71 -16.18 -29.32 -23.04
CA ARG A 71 -15.51 -28.01 -23.11
C ARG A 71 -16.47 -26.90 -23.54
N MET A 72 -17.26 -27.14 -24.58
CA MET A 72 -18.24 -26.16 -25.06
C MET A 72 -19.35 -25.93 -24.01
N LYS A 73 -19.78 -27.02 -23.35
CA LYS A 73 -20.78 -27.00 -22.27
C LYS A 73 -20.30 -26.16 -21.08
N ALA A 74 -19.06 -26.40 -20.63
CA ALA A 74 -18.47 -25.62 -19.55
C ALA A 74 -18.42 -24.12 -19.88
N ALA A 75 -17.95 -23.78 -21.09
CA ALA A 75 -17.86 -22.39 -21.54
C ALA A 75 -19.22 -21.70 -21.64
N ALA A 76 -20.22 -22.42 -22.20
CA ALA A 76 -21.57 -21.88 -22.35
C ALA A 76 -22.29 -21.73 -21.00
N ALA A 77 -22.14 -22.71 -20.10
CA ALA A 77 -22.72 -22.68 -18.76
C ALA A 77 -22.14 -21.55 -17.89
N GLN A 78 -20.81 -21.36 -17.91
CA GLN A 78 -20.16 -20.24 -17.19
C GLN A 78 -20.68 -18.90 -17.68
N ARG A 79 -20.80 -18.69 -18.99
CA ARG A 79 -21.34 -17.41 -19.53
C ARG A 79 -22.82 -17.23 -19.28
N ALA A 80 -23.59 -18.32 -19.17
CA ALA A 80 -25.01 -18.31 -18.82
C ALA A 80 -25.25 -18.09 -17.31
N GLY A 81 -24.19 -18.17 -16.47
CA GLY A 81 -24.31 -18.15 -15.03
C GLY A 81 -24.80 -19.44 -14.40
N ASP A 82 -24.89 -20.53 -15.19
CA ASP A 82 -25.27 -21.87 -14.72
C ASP A 82 -24.02 -22.61 -14.18
N MET A 83 -23.62 -22.24 -12.94
CA MET A 83 -22.43 -22.81 -12.30
C MET A 83 -22.58 -24.31 -12.01
N GLY A 84 -23.81 -24.83 -11.84
CA GLY A 84 -24.04 -26.27 -11.65
C GLY A 84 -23.62 -27.08 -12.87
N THR A 85 -24.14 -26.70 -14.02
CA THR A 85 -23.79 -27.32 -15.32
C THR A 85 -22.30 -27.09 -15.66
N ALA A 86 -21.75 -25.91 -15.35
CA ALA A 86 -20.34 -25.64 -15.61
C ALA A 86 -19.41 -26.55 -14.79
N ILE A 87 -19.70 -26.76 -13.50
CA ILE A 87 -18.94 -27.66 -12.64
C ILE A 87 -18.99 -29.10 -13.12
N GLN A 88 -20.17 -29.62 -13.44
CA GLN A 88 -20.30 -30.98 -13.95
C GLN A 88 -19.47 -31.19 -15.22
N ALA A 89 -19.52 -30.25 -16.15
CA ALA A 89 -18.73 -30.31 -17.37
C ALA A 89 -17.22 -30.24 -17.08
N LEU A 90 -16.77 -29.36 -16.20
CA LEU A 90 -15.37 -29.23 -15.81
C LEU A 90 -14.85 -30.48 -15.07
N GLU A 91 -15.65 -31.11 -14.20
CA GLU A 91 -15.30 -32.38 -13.55
C GLU A 91 -15.13 -33.50 -14.57
N SER A 92 -16.03 -33.56 -15.57
CA SER A 92 -15.93 -34.49 -16.69
C SER A 92 -14.65 -34.26 -17.51
N ILE A 93 -14.31 -33.00 -17.78
CA ILE A 93 -13.07 -32.63 -18.47
C ILE A 93 -11.85 -33.07 -17.65
N HIS A 94 -11.82 -32.75 -16.36
CA HIS A 94 -10.69 -33.06 -15.48
C HIS A 94 -10.40 -34.57 -15.42
N ALA A 95 -11.46 -35.42 -15.49
CA ALA A 95 -11.32 -36.86 -15.52
C ALA A 95 -10.67 -37.39 -16.82
N LYS A 96 -10.84 -36.67 -17.94
CA LYS A 96 -10.45 -37.10 -19.29
C LYS A 96 -9.13 -36.50 -19.80
N VAL A 97 -8.71 -35.34 -19.25
CA VAL A 97 -7.52 -34.64 -19.75
C VAL A 97 -6.23 -35.19 -19.15
N GLY A 98 -5.11 -34.94 -19.84
CA GLY A 98 -3.78 -35.33 -19.37
C GLY A 98 -3.27 -34.47 -18.24
N ALA A 99 -2.16 -34.88 -17.61
CA ALA A 99 -1.59 -34.22 -16.45
C ALA A 99 -1.31 -32.71 -16.68
N ALA A 100 -0.88 -32.33 -17.86
CA ALA A 100 -0.57 -30.92 -18.20
C ALA A 100 -1.81 -30.00 -18.14
N GLU A 101 -3.00 -30.51 -18.40
CA GLU A 101 -4.22 -29.73 -18.38
C GLU A 101 -4.97 -29.83 -17.05
N LYS A 102 -4.73 -30.88 -16.26
CA LYS A 102 -5.44 -31.10 -14.99
C LYS A 102 -5.35 -29.93 -14.03
N GLY A 103 -4.18 -29.28 -13.94
CA GLY A 103 -3.97 -28.13 -13.08
C GLY A 103 -4.83 -26.94 -13.49
N VAL A 104 -4.91 -26.65 -14.79
CA VAL A 104 -5.72 -25.55 -15.34
C VAL A 104 -7.21 -25.80 -15.08
N VAL A 105 -7.70 -27.04 -15.34
CA VAL A 105 -9.10 -27.39 -15.09
C VAL A 105 -9.42 -27.35 -13.59
N ALA A 106 -8.50 -27.75 -12.73
CA ALA A 106 -8.67 -27.68 -11.29
C ALA A 106 -8.78 -26.22 -10.80
N GLU A 107 -8.01 -25.28 -11.36
CA GLU A 107 -8.14 -23.84 -11.09
C GLU A 107 -9.53 -23.32 -11.51
N GLN A 108 -10.02 -23.73 -12.67
CA GLN A 108 -11.35 -23.37 -13.14
C GLN A 108 -12.45 -23.91 -12.21
N LEU A 109 -12.33 -25.15 -11.74
CA LEU A 109 -13.24 -25.76 -10.78
C LEU A 109 -13.22 -25.01 -9.45
N ALA A 110 -12.05 -24.66 -8.94
CA ALA A 110 -11.94 -23.86 -7.73
C ALA A 110 -12.67 -22.51 -7.86
N SER A 111 -12.50 -21.83 -9.00
CA SER A 111 -13.21 -20.57 -9.30
C SER A 111 -14.73 -20.76 -9.38
N ALA A 112 -15.19 -21.83 -10.03
CA ALA A 112 -16.63 -22.11 -10.15
C ALA A 112 -17.27 -22.44 -8.78
N TYR A 113 -16.57 -23.18 -7.93
CA TYR A 113 -17.05 -23.48 -6.58
C TYR A 113 -17.06 -22.24 -5.67
N VAL A 114 -16.11 -21.29 -5.82
CA VAL A 114 -16.17 -19.99 -5.12
C VAL A 114 -17.45 -19.23 -5.53
N GLN A 115 -17.79 -19.22 -6.81
CA GLN A 115 -19.02 -18.57 -7.31
C GLN A 115 -20.29 -19.23 -6.74
N GLN A 116 -20.27 -20.55 -6.54
CA GLN A 116 -21.35 -21.28 -5.83
C GLN A 116 -21.31 -21.09 -4.31
N ARG A 117 -20.35 -20.36 -3.75
CA ARG A 117 -20.11 -20.21 -2.31
C ARG A 117 -19.79 -21.52 -1.59
N ASN A 118 -19.36 -22.54 -2.33
CA ASN A 118 -18.89 -23.80 -1.76
C ASN A 118 -17.37 -23.74 -1.52
N ASN A 119 -16.99 -23.01 -0.47
CA ASN A 119 -15.59 -22.73 -0.18
C ASN A 119 -14.79 -24.00 0.18
N ALA A 120 -15.43 -25.02 0.75
CA ALA A 120 -14.77 -26.30 1.06
C ALA A 120 -14.29 -27.00 -0.22
N LYS A 121 -15.18 -27.18 -1.20
CA LYS A 121 -14.80 -27.76 -2.50
C LYS A 121 -13.84 -26.85 -3.29
N ALA A 122 -14.04 -25.53 -3.20
CA ALA A 122 -13.13 -24.60 -3.85
C ALA A 122 -11.69 -24.75 -3.33
N THR A 123 -11.51 -24.94 -2.00
CA THR A 123 -10.21 -25.18 -1.38
C THR A 123 -9.61 -26.51 -1.84
N GLU A 124 -10.41 -27.57 -1.91
CA GLU A 124 -9.95 -28.86 -2.41
C GLU A 124 -9.42 -28.77 -3.84
N TRP A 125 -10.16 -28.14 -4.74
CA TRP A 125 -9.77 -27.99 -6.13
C TRP A 125 -8.58 -27.03 -6.31
N LEU A 126 -8.49 -25.98 -5.50
CA LEU A 126 -7.33 -25.09 -5.50
C LEU A 126 -6.06 -25.82 -5.07
N ASN A 127 -6.13 -26.68 -4.05
CA ASN A 127 -5.01 -27.52 -3.64
C ASN A 127 -4.56 -28.47 -4.76
N ARG A 128 -5.49 -29.06 -5.50
CA ARG A 128 -5.17 -29.90 -6.68
C ARG A 128 -4.48 -29.08 -7.78
N ALA A 129 -4.94 -27.85 -8.04
CA ALA A 129 -4.31 -26.95 -9.01
C ALA A 129 -2.87 -26.61 -8.62
N THR A 130 -2.64 -26.23 -7.36
CA THR A 130 -1.30 -25.89 -6.87
C THR A 130 -0.36 -27.09 -6.83
N GLN A 131 -0.84 -28.29 -6.47
CA GLN A 131 -0.07 -29.54 -6.54
C GLN A 131 0.31 -29.91 -7.98
N ALA A 132 -0.53 -29.53 -8.96
CA ALA A 132 -0.22 -29.67 -10.38
C ALA A 132 0.69 -28.55 -10.92
N GLY A 133 1.24 -27.69 -10.05
CA GLY A 133 2.19 -26.63 -10.41
C GLY A 133 1.55 -25.34 -10.87
N GLN A 134 0.23 -25.14 -10.73
CA GLN A 134 -0.41 -23.87 -11.06
C GLN A 134 -0.04 -22.80 -10.02
N ASN A 135 0.57 -21.71 -10.49
CA ASN A 135 0.89 -20.52 -9.70
C ASN A 135 0.56 -19.25 -10.49
N THR A 136 -0.69 -19.16 -10.93
CA THR A 136 -1.21 -18.03 -11.71
C THR A 136 -1.65 -16.90 -10.78
N ALA A 137 -1.95 -15.72 -11.34
CA ALA A 137 -2.60 -14.65 -10.59
C ALA A 137 -3.94 -15.12 -10.01
N THR A 138 -4.69 -15.95 -10.74
CA THR A 138 -5.99 -16.51 -10.34
C THR A 138 -5.84 -17.43 -9.14
N THR A 139 -4.88 -18.39 -9.16
CA THR A 139 -4.65 -19.27 -8.00
C THR A 139 -4.32 -18.49 -6.75
N ARG A 140 -3.46 -17.44 -6.83
CA ARG A 140 -3.14 -16.59 -5.69
C ARG A 140 -4.35 -15.81 -5.17
N GLN A 141 -5.20 -15.27 -6.06
CA GLN A 141 -6.42 -14.56 -5.68
C GLN A 141 -7.43 -15.48 -5.00
N LEU A 142 -7.63 -16.70 -5.53
CA LEU A 142 -8.50 -17.71 -4.93
C LEU A 142 -8.01 -18.13 -3.55
N GLN A 143 -6.71 -18.35 -3.39
CA GLN A 143 -6.10 -18.70 -2.11
C GLN A 143 -6.32 -17.59 -1.09
N ALA A 144 -6.02 -16.34 -1.45
CA ALA A 144 -6.25 -15.19 -0.57
C ALA A 144 -7.73 -15.04 -0.17
N TYR A 145 -8.66 -15.22 -1.11
CA TYR A 145 -10.08 -15.18 -0.84
C TYR A 145 -10.51 -16.28 0.14
N LEU A 146 -10.15 -17.53 -0.14
CA LEU A 146 -10.54 -18.70 0.67
C LEU A 146 -9.95 -18.61 2.09
N GLN A 147 -8.71 -18.18 2.22
CA GLN A 147 -8.08 -17.91 3.51
C GLN A 147 -8.83 -16.79 4.28
N SER A 148 -9.23 -15.72 3.57
CA SER A 148 -9.98 -14.62 4.22
C SER A 148 -11.35 -15.05 4.73
N VAL A 149 -12.02 -15.95 4.01
CA VAL A 149 -13.33 -16.50 4.39
C VAL A 149 -13.19 -17.52 5.51
N SER A 150 -12.11 -18.30 5.55
CA SER A 150 -11.80 -19.22 6.65
C SER A 150 -11.37 -18.50 7.94
N GLY A 151 -10.99 -17.22 7.84
CA GLY A 151 -10.45 -16.46 8.97
C GLY A 151 -9.00 -16.83 9.31
N ASP A 152 -8.30 -17.55 8.47
CA ASP A 152 -6.89 -17.93 8.68
C ASP A 152 -5.94 -16.77 8.29
N TYR A 153 -6.02 -15.70 9.06
CA TYR A 153 -5.16 -14.54 8.86
C TYR A 153 -3.67 -14.82 9.14
N ALA A 154 -3.36 -15.89 9.89
CA ALA A 154 -1.98 -16.28 10.10
C ALA A 154 -1.35 -16.84 8.81
N ALA A 155 -2.06 -17.74 8.10
CA ALA A 155 -1.63 -18.24 6.81
C ALA A 155 -1.54 -17.12 5.75
N ILE A 156 -2.51 -16.20 5.70
CA ILE A 156 -2.46 -15.02 4.81
C ILE A 156 -1.20 -14.18 5.07
N ALA A 157 -0.89 -13.94 6.35
CA ALA A 157 0.30 -13.16 6.72
C ALA A 157 1.58 -13.86 6.26
N GLN A 158 1.67 -15.19 6.43
CA GLN A 158 2.82 -15.99 6.02
C GLN A 158 3.02 -15.95 4.49
N ASP A 159 1.97 -16.21 3.72
CA ASP A 159 2.03 -16.24 2.26
C ASP A 159 2.38 -14.87 1.68
N ALA A 160 1.73 -13.81 2.17
CA ALA A 160 1.98 -12.45 1.72
C ALA A 160 3.40 -11.99 2.11
N ALA A 161 3.89 -12.36 3.30
CA ALA A 161 5.26 -12.07 3.72
C ALA A 161 6.29 -12.77 2.82
N ALA A 162 6.04 -14.05 2.45
CA ALA A 162 6.90 -14.80 1.54
C ALA A 162 6.95 -14.14 0.15
N ALA A 163 5.81 -13.70 -0.39
CA ALA A 163 5.73 -13.00 -1.69
C ALA A 163 6.51 -11.67 -1.66
N VAL A 164 6.35 -10.87 -0.59
CA VAL A 164 7.08 -9.63 -0.38
C VAL A 164 8.59 -9.89 -0.29
N ALA A 165 9.00 -10.88 0.52
CA ALA A 165 10.41 -11.23 0.68
C ALA A 165 11.04 -11.71 -0.63
N ALA A 166 10.35 -12.53 -1.41
CA ALA A 166 10.82 -13.01 -2.71
C ALA A 166 11.02 -11.85 -3.72
N ALA A 167 10.14 -10.85 -3.71
CA ALA A 167 10.30 -9.67 -4.53
C ALA A 167 11.53 -8.85 -4.12
N GLU A 168 11.71 -8.61 -2.80
CA GLU A 168 12.86 -7.88 -2.25
C GLU A 168 14.19 -8.57 -2.54
N GLN A 169 14.27 -9.90 -2.36
CA GLN A 169 15.45 -10.70 -2.66
C GLN A 169 15.83 -10.67 -4.14
N ALA A 170 14.83 -10.59 -5.02
CA ALA A 170 15.03 -10.43 -6.46
C ALA A 170 15.35 -8.99 -6.89
N GLY A 171 15.55 -8.05 -5.95
CA GLY A 171 15.76 -6.62 -6.24
C GLY A 171 14.54 -5.95 -6.89
N ARG A 172 13.37 -6.56 -6.82
CA ARG A 172 12.13 -6.04 -7.39
C ARG A 172 11.30 -5.33 -6.35
N ARG A 173 10.54 -4.35 -6.80
CA ARG A 173 9.53 -3.68 -5.96
C ARG A 173 8.45 -4.71 -5.57
N PRO A 174 8.14 -4.89 -4.27
CA PRO A 174 7.03 -5.73 -3.83
C PRO A 174 5.70 -5.23 -4.40
N ASP A 175 4.79 -6.15 -4.72
CA ASP A 175 3.45 -5.79 -5.19
C ASP A 175 2.64 -5.08 -4.08
N GLU A 176 1.90 -4.04 -4.45
CA GLU A 176 1.10 -3.28 -3.49
C GLU A 176 0.01 -4.14 -2.85
N GLY A 177 -0.61 -5.03 -3.63
CA GLY A 177 -1.63 -5.95 -3.15
C GLY A 177 -1.10 -6.95 -2.11
N ASP A 178 0.14 -7.45 -2.30
CA ASP A 178 0.79 -8.33 -1.33
C ASP A 178 1.11 -7.59 -0.03
N LEU A 179 1.60 -6.35 -0.12
CA LEU A 179 1.83 -5.51 1.06
C LEU A 179 0.53 -5.17 1.80
N LEU A 180 -0.56 -4.89 1.09
CA LEU A 180 -1.87 -4.62 1.70
C LEU A 180 -2.46 -5.87 2.37
N ARG A 181 -2.33 -7.04 1.74
CA ARG A 181 -2.77 -8.31 2.34
C ARG A 181 -1.98 -8.62 3.60
N LEU A 182 -0.66 -8.42 3.57
CA LEU A 182 0.19 -8.60 4.73
C LEU A 182 -0.21 -7.66 5.87
N ALA A 183 -0.43 -6.38 5.57
CA ALA A 183 -0.84 -5.37 6.54
C ALA A 183 -2.20 -5.72 7.19
N ASP A 184 -3.22 -6.07 6.39
CA ASP A 184 -4.55 -6.46 6.91
C ASP A 184 -4.46 -7.70 7.82
N ALA A 185 -3.74 -8.73 7.38
CA ALA A 185 -3.57 -9.96 8.15
C ALA A 185 -2.83 -9.70 9.48
N GLN A 186 -1.77 -8.89 9.47
CA GLN A 186 -1.04 -8.50 10.68
C GLN A 186 -1.90 -7.68 11.64
N GLN A 187 -2.75 -6.80 11.12
CA GLN A 187 -3.69 -6.03 11.93
C GLN A 187 -4.71 -6.94 12.61
N ARG A 188 -5.29 -7.90 11.89
CA ARG A 188 -6.29 -8.85 12.40
C ARG A 188 -5.72 -9.85 13.39
N THR A 189 -4.47 -10.23 13.23
CA THR A 189 -3.75 -11.12 14.18
C THR A 189 -3.15 -10.36 15.36
N GLY A 190 -3.32 -9.03 15.44
CA GLY A 190 -2.77 -8.21 16.52
C GLY A 190 -1.25 -7.99 16.43
N ASN A 191 -0.60 -8.39 15.34
CA ASN A 191 0.85 -8.17 15.14
C ASN A 191 1.13 -6.70 14.80
N GLN A 192 1.11 -5.84 15.82
CA GLN A 192 1.26 -4.39 15.68
C GLN A 192 2.65 -3.99 15.15
N ALA A 193 3.70 -4.71 15.56
CA ALA A 193 5.06 -4.44 15.11
C ALA A 193 5.21 -4.76 13.60
N GLY A 194 4.73 -5.93 13.17
CA GLY A 194 4.71 -6.33 11.77
C GLY A 194 3.91 -5.35 10.90
N TYR A 195 2.72 -4.96 11.36
CA TYR A 195 1.88 -3.99 10.66
C TYR A 195 2.60 -2.65 10.45
N GLY A 196 3.26 -2.13 11.50
CA GLY A 196 4.06 -0.90 11.38
C GLY A 196 5.20 -1.02 10.38
N ALA A 197 5.91 -2.15 10.38
CA ALA A 197 6.98 -2.42 9.41
C ALA A 197 6.44 -2.50 7.97
N THR A 198 5.30 -3.15 7.77
CA THR A 198 4.65 -3.26 6.45
C THR A 198 4.13 -1.92 5.94
N LEU A 199 3.57 -1.07 6.81
CA LEU A 199 3.23 0.31 6.45
C LEU A 199 4.47 1.11 6.02
N GLY A 200 5.62 0.90 6.67
CA GLY A 200 6.89 1.50 6.25
C GLY A 200 7.32 1.06 4.86
N LYS A 201 7.13 -0.22 4.50
CA LYS A 201 7.39 -0.74 3.15
C LYS A 201 6.39 -0.17 2.12
N LEU A 202 5.12 -0.04 2.49
CA LEU A 202 4.10 0.63 1.65
C LEU A 202 4.52 2.07 1.35
N LEU A 203 4.92 2.84 2.34
CA LEU A 203 5.38 4.21 2.14
C LEU A 203 6.63 4.30 1.27
N ALA A 204 7.62 3.43 1.49
CA ALA A 204 8.85 3.42 0.71
C ALA A 204 8.64 3.09 -0.77
N ASN A 205 7.65 2.25 -1.07
CA ASN A 205 7.36 1.79 -2.43
C ASN A 205 6.18 2.52 -3.10
N TYR A 206 5.21 3.00 -2.32
CA TYR A 206 3.95 3.58 -2.77
C TYR A 206 3.55 4.75 -1.84
N PRO A 207 4.16 5.93 -1.91
CA PRO A 207 3.96 7.03 -0.97
C PRO A 207 2.60 7.72 -1.14
N LYS A 208 1.52 6.97 -0.90
CA LYS A 208 0.14 7.47 -0.99
C LYS A 208 -0.30 8.13 0.31
N LYS A 209 -1.19 9.13 0.23
CA LYS A 209 -1.74 9.90 1.35
C LYS A 209 -2.32 9.00 2.46
N ASP A 210 -3.03 7.93 2.08
CA ASP A 210 -3.65 7.00 3.02
C ASP A 210 -2.61 6.23 3.86
N TYR A 211 -1.48 5.86 3.25
CA TYR A 211 -0.40 5.18 3.98
C TYR A 211 0.35 6.13 4.91
N TRP A 212 0.52 7.39 4.51
CA TRP A 212 1.03 8.44 5.39
C TRP A 212 0.12 8.62 6.60
N ASN A 213 -1.18 8.78 6.41
CA ASN A 213 -2.16 8.90 7.50
C ASN A 213 -2.11 7.69 8.44
N ALA A 214 -2.10 6.47 7.88
CA ALA A 214 -2.05 5.25 8.67
C ALA A 214 -0.75 5.15 9.49
N TYR A 215 0.40 5.47 8.90
CA TYR A 215 1.69 5.40 9.57
C TYR A 215 1.82 6.48 10.64
N LEU A 216 1.62 7.76 10.28
CA LEU A 216 1.78 8.90 11.19
C LEU A 216 0.78 8.89 12.34
N GLY A 217 -0.44 8.37 12.14
CA GLY A 217 -1.42 8.20 13.20
C GLY A 217 -1.04 7.16 14.25
N ARG A 218 -0.10 6.26 13.94
CA ARG A 218 0.37 5.20 14.85
C ARG A 218 1.71 5.52 15.49
N LEU A 219 2.53 6.31 14.83
CA LEU A 219 3.92 6.54 15.26
C LEU A 219 4.02 7.04 16.71
N PRO A 220 3.21 8.01 17.18
CA PRO A 220 3.26 8.47 18.57
C PRO A 220 2.86 7.40 19.61
N ARG A 221 2.16 6.34 19.16
CA ARG A 221 1.71 5.23 20.04
C ARG A 221 2.69 4.06 20.06
N LYS A 222 3.78 4.14 19.29
CA LYS A 222 4.83 3.12 19.28
C LYS A 222 5.51 3.09 20.65
N SER A 223 5.72 1.89 21.20
CA SER A 223 6.47 1.74 22.44
C SER A 223 7.85 2.38 22.34
N GLY A 224 8.22 3.19 23.31
CA GLY A 224 9.47 3.92 23.35
C GLY A 224 9.50 5.22 22.51
N PHE A 225 8.42 5.61 21.83
CA PHE A 225 8.37 6.89 21.12
C PHE A 225 8.40 8.04 22.11
N ALA A 226 9.36 8.95 21.92
CA ALA A 226 9.55 10.08 22.85
C ALA A 226 8.61 11.26 22.48
N PRO A 227 7.87 11.82 23.48
CA PRO A 227 6.93 12.93 23.24
C PRO A 227 7.56 14.17 22.60
N ARG A 228 8.86 14.40 22.78
CA ARG A 228 9.57 15.53 22.16
C ARG A 228 9.55 15.53 20.63
N PHE A 229 9.12 14.42 20.01
CA PHE A 229 8.98 14.31 18.56
C PHE A 229 7.55 14.55 18.03
N GLU A 230 6.60 14.95 18.87
CA GLU A 230 5.24 15.28 18.45
C GLU A 230 5.22 16.35 17.36
N LEU A 231 6.02 17.43 17.53
CA LEU A 231 6.18 18.46 16.52
C LEU A 231 6.74 17.91 15.19
N ASP A 232 7.63 16.91 15.25
CA ASP A 232 8.21 16.31 14.04
C ASP A 232 7.21 15.43 13.29
N VAL A 233 6.29 14.78 14.01
CA VAL A 233 5.16 14.05 13.39
C VAL A 233 4.25 15.03 12.65
N LEU A 234 3.95 16.20 13.24
CA LEU A 234 3.13 17.22 12.59
C LEU A 234 3.85 17.85 11.38
N ARG A 235 5.18 18.05 11.45
CA ARG A 235 5.99 18.45 10.28
C ARG A 235 5.87 17.45 9.14
N LEU A 236 5.94 16.15 9.43
CA LEU A 236 5.75 15.10 8.44
C LEU A 236 4.32 15.07 7.88
N ARG A 237 3.29 15.31 8.70
CA ARG A 237 1.90 15.46 8.24
C ARG A 237 1.76 16.62 7.26
N LEU A 238 2.36 17.78 7.62
CA LEU A 238 2.32 18.95 6.75
C LEU A 238 3.05 18.68 5.43
N ALA A 239 4.25 18.13 5.47
CA ALA A 239 5.08 17.85 4.29
C ALA A 239 4.50 16.76 3.39
N SER A 240 3.80 15.75 3.94
CA SER A 240 3.12 14.68 3.19
C SER A 240 1.74 15.08 2.67
N GLY A 241 1.27 16.30 2.95
CA GLY A 241 -0.07 16.77 2.56
C GLY A 241 -1.21 16.05 3.29
N THR A 242 -0.93 15.54 4.50
CA THR A 242 -1.94 14.82 5.32
C THR A 242 -2.45 15.65 6.50
N MET A 243 -2.06 16.92 6.59
CA MET A 243 -2.58 17.87 7.56
C MET A 243 -3.83 18.56 6.96
N ASP A 244 -5.01 18.24 7.46
CA ASP A 244 -6.28 18.74 6.94
C ASP A 244 -7.24 19.25 8.03
N LYS A 245 -6.91 19.04 9.32
CA LYS A 245 -7.76 19.44 10.45
C LYS A 245 -7.29 20.73 11.10
N THR A 246 -8.26 21.55 11.53
CA THR A 246 -8.00 22.76 12.32
C THR A 246 -7.07 22.51 13.51
N GLU A 247 -7.34 21.40 14.22
CA GLU A 247 -6.59 21.03 15.43
C GLU A 247 -5.11 20.77 15.11
N ASP A 248 -4.79 20.08 14.00
CA ASP A 248 -3.41 19.76 13.60
C ASP A 248 -2.61 21.06 13.34
N TYR A 249 -3.21 22.05 12.64
CA TYR A 249 -2.56 23.36 12.41
C TYR A 249 -2.34 24.14 13.71
N MET A 250 -3.36 24.16 14.58
CA MET A 250 -3.27 24.86 15.86
C MET A 250 -2.23 24.23 16.78
N GLU A 251 -2.23 22.89 16.88
CA GLU A 251 -1.27 22.12 17.68
C GLU A 251 0.17 22.34 17.19
N MET A 252 0.41 22.20 15.87
CA MET A 252 1.73 22.43 15.30
C MET A 252 2.23 23.85 15.55
N ALA A 253 1.37 24.86 15.41
CA ALA A 253 1.73 26.26 15.68
C ALA A 253 2.08 26.47 17.15
N GLN A 254 1.33 25.89 18.08
CA GLN A 254 1.60 26.00 19.53
C GLN A 254 2.90 25.30 19.90
N LEU A 255 3.14 24.08 19.41
CA LEU A 255 4.37 23.34 19.65
C LEU A 255 5.59 24.05 19.04
N SER A 256 5.44 24.66 17.86
CA SER A 256 6.51 25.47 17.26
C SER A 256 6.85 26.69 18.11
N LEU A 257 5.84 27.39 18.65
CA LEU A 257 6.07 28.53 19.60
C LEU A 257 6.77 28.05 20.87
N GLN A 258 6.37 26.92 21.45
CA GLN A 258 7.01 26.33 22.63
C GLN A 258 8.45 25.91 22.36
N ALA A 259 8.75 25.44 21.15
CA ALA A 259 10.09 25.10 20.71
C ALA A 259 10.98 26.33 20.39
N GLY A 260 10.44 27.55 20.52
CA GLY A 260 11.17 28.79 20.19
C GLY A 260 11.31 29.03 18.68
N LEU A 261 10.39 28.53 17.89
CA LEU A 261 10.37 28.60 16.42
C LEU A 261 9.14 29.37 15.88
N PRO A 262 8.98 30.66 16.25
CA PRO A 262 7.77 31.44 15.91
C PRO A 262 7.61 31.65 14.40
N ALA A 263 8.68 31.70 13.63
CA ALA A 263 8.61 31.75 12.16
C ALA A 263 7.99 30.49 11.55
N GLU A 264 8.27 29.31 12.12
CA GLU A 264 7.61 28.06 11.72
C GLU A 264 6.13 28.10 12.10
N ALA A 265 5.79 28.53 13.32
CA ALA A 265 4.41 28.67 13.77
C ALA A 265 3.61 29.58 12.83
N LEU A 266 4.17 30.72 12.45
CA LEU A 266 3.54 31.67 11.54
C LEU A 266 3.29 31.06 10.17
N ARG A 267 4.28 30.36 9.58
CA ARG A 267 4.09 29.67 8.29
C ARG A 267 2.98 28.63 8.34
N VAL A 268 2.91 27.85 9.41
CA VAL A 268 1.86 26.84 9.60
C VAL A 268 0.49 27.48 9.72
N ILE A 269 0.36 28.58 10.47
CA ILE A 269 -0.88 29.33 10.61
C ILE A 269 -1.33 29.89 9.25
N GLU A 270 -0.42 30.52 8.49
CA GLU A 270 -0.74 31.06 7.16
C GLU A 270 -1.18 29.95 6.18
N GLN A 271 -0.54 28.77 6.24
CA GLN A 271 -0.97 27.62 5.45
C GLN A 271 -2.36 27.14 5.87
N GLY A 272 -2.68 27.12 7.16
CA GLY A 272 -4.00 26.79 7.68
C GLY A 272 -5.09 27.77 7.21
N TYR A 273 -4.77 29.08 7.21
CA TYR A 273 -5.67 30.10 6.64
C TYR A 273 -5.89 29.90 5.13
N LYS A 274 -4.81 29.65 4.39
CA LYS A 274 -4.88 29.40 2.94
C LYS A 274 -5.67 28.13 2.61
N ALA A 275 -5.57 27.11 3.45
CA ALA A 275 -6.33 25.85 3.31
C ALA A 275 -7.79 25.97 3.76
N GLY A 276 -8.21 27.12 4.34
CA GLY A 276 -9.55 27.30 4.90
C GLY A 276 -9.78 26.52 6.22
N ALA A 277 -8.73 25.91 6.77
CA ALA A 277 -8.80 25.22 8.04
C ALA A 277 -8.79 26.16 9.25
N LEU A 278 -8.24 27.36 9.10
CA LEU A 278 -8.20 28.41 10.12
C LEU A 278 -8.93 29.67 9.64
N GLY A 279 -9.29 30.55 10.59
CA GLY A 279 -9.90 31.85 10.32
C GLY A 279 -11.42 31.81 10.12
N THR A 280 -12.04 30.66 10.27
CA THR A 280 -13.50 30.46 10.11
C THR A 280 -14.11 29.84 11.36
N GLY A 281 -15.43 29.95 11.50
CA GLY A 281 -16.20 29.36 12.60
C GLY A 281 -16.02 30.03 13.97
N PRO A 282 -16.49 29.40 15.03
CA PRO A 282 -16.51 29.98 16.40
C PRO A 282 -15.11 30.28 16.96
N GLU A 283 -14.10 29.53 16.52
CA GLU A 283 -12.72 29.63 17.01
C GLU A 283 -11.87 30.67 16.22
N ALA A 284 -12.44 31.37 15.23
CA ALA A 284 -11.70 32.30 14.37
C ALA A 284 -10.90 33.34 15.17
N GLN A 285 -11.46 33.88 16.27
CA GLN A 285 -10.75 34.81 17.14
C GLN A 285 -9.56 34.16 17.87
N ARG A 286 -9.65 32.90 18.23
CA ARG A 286 -8.54 32.15 18.83
C ARG A 286 -7.40 31.95 17.83
N HIS A 287 -7.76 31.62 16.57
CA HIS A 287 -6.78 31.50 15.49
C HIS A 287 -6.06 32.83 15.24
N GLN A 288 -6.80 33.94 15.23
CA GLN A 288 -6.20 35.27 15.07
C GLN A 288 -5.25 35.62 16.23
N ARG A 289 -5.64 35.38 17.49
CA ARG A 289 -4.78 35.62 18.64
C ARG A 289 -3.46 34.83 18.59
N LEU A 290 -3.54 33.57 18.13
CA LEU A 290 -2.32 32.74 17.97
C LEU A 290 -1.41 33.28 16.87
N ARG A 291 -2.00 33.77 15.78
CA ARG A 291 -1.29 34.43 14.68
C ARG A 291 -0.57 35.68 15.16
N ASP A 292 -1.27 36.58 15.89
CA ASP A 292 -0.70 37.80 16.41
C ASP A 292 0.44 37.53 17.40
N LEU A 293 0.29 36.49 18.24
CA LEU A 293 1.36 36.05 19.13
C LEU A 293 2.58 35.56 18.34
N ALA A 294 2.36 34.74 17.28
CA ALA A 294 3.45 34.22 16.46
C ALA A 294 4.20 35.37 15.74
N LEU A 295 3.49 36.35 15.20
CA LEU A 295 4.07 37.57 14.59
C LEU A 295 4.94 38.33 15.58
N LYS A 296 4.43 38.60 16.78
CA LYS A 296 5.19 39.29 17.83
C LYS A 296 6.45 38.52 18.21
N ARG A 297 6.32 37.23 18.45
CA ARG A 297 7.45 36.37 18.83
C ARG A 297 8.49 36.22 17.72
N ASP A 298 8.07 36.18 16.44
CA ASP A 298 8.99 36.12 15.30
C ASP A 298 9.86 37.39 15.22
N ALA A 299 9.26 38.56 15.40
CA ALA A 299 10.00 39.81 15.44
C ALA A 299 11.04 39.87 16.62
N GLU A 300 10.62 39.42 17.81
CA GLU A 300 11.50 39.32 18.97
C GLU A 300 12.67 38.36 18.74
N VAL A 301 12.41 37.17 18.20
CA VAL A 301 13.43 36.14 17.92
C VAL A 301 14.43 36.65 16.88
N ARG A 302 13.96 37.19 15.75
CA ARG A 302 14.85 37.72 14.70
C ARG A 302 15.83 38.76 15.22
N THR A 303 15.38 39.65 16.13
CA THR A 303 16.24 40.67 16.73
C THR A 303 17.31 40.06 17.65
N LYS A 304 16.97 38.99 18.39
CA LYS A 304 17.86 38.38 19.39
C LYS A 304 18.77 37.28 18.84
N LEU A 305 18.46 36.71 17.68
CA LEU A 305 19.21 35.56 17.12
C LEU A 305 20.72 35.78 17.00
N PRO A 306 21.25 36.97 16.58
CA PRO A 306 22.68 37.18 16.48
C PRO A 306 23.38 37.12 17.87
N GLU A 307 22.75 37.68 18.90
CA GLU A 307 23.24 37.65 20.28
C GLU A 307 23.22 36.19 20.80
N LEU A 308 22.09 35.50 20.63
CA LEU A 308 21.94 34.10 21.03
C LEU A 308 22.96 33.17 20.34
N ALA A 309 23.35 33.46 19.09
CA ALA A 309 24.36 32.69 18.37
C ALA A 309 25.75 32.90 19.00
N THR A 310 26.05 34.15 19.41
CA THR A 310 27.30 34.47 20.09
C THR A 310 27.37 33.80 21.48
N GLU A 311 26.28 33.86 22.23
CA GLU A 311 26.18 33.21 23.54
C GLU A 311 26.32 31.68 23.41
N ALA A 312 25.63 31.08 22.44
CA ALA A 312 25.69 29.63 22.18
C ALA A 312 27.11 29.17 21.79
N ALA A 313 27.88 30.04 21.13
CA ALA A 313 29.24 29.68 20.70
C ALA A 313 30.21 29.51 21.89
N VAL A 314 29.99 30.18 23.00
CA VAL A 314 30.86 30.10 24.20
C VAL A 314 30.42 29.05 25.20
N VAL A 315 29.18 28.51 25.11
CA VAL A 315 28.69 27.41 25.95
C VAL A 315 29.46 26.15 25.64
N LYS A 316 29.80 25.34 26.64
CA LYS A 316 30.61 24.12 26.50
C LYS A 316 29.94 23.07 25.66
N GLU A 317 28.64 22.84 25.86
CA GLU A 317 27.83 21.85 25.20
C GLU A 317 27.26 22.35 23.85
N GLY A 318 27.17 21.48 22.86
CA GLY A 318 26.72 21.81 21.50
C GLY A 318 25.20 22.05 21.35
N ASP A 319 24.38 21.63 22.34
CA ASP A 319 22.90 21.73 22.23
C ASP A 319 22.39 23.14 21.94
N SER A 320 23.00 24.16 22.53
CA SER A 320 22.62 25.58 22.32
C SER A 320 22.85 26.01 20.87
N LEU A 321 24.00 25.63 20.28
CA LEU A 321 24.28 25.89 18.85
C LEU A 321 23.32 25.18 17.93
N VAL A 322 22.98 23.91 18.20
CA VAL A 322 21.98 23.15 17.41
C VAL A 322 20.62 23.86 17.45
N ARG A 323 20.17 24.28 18.64
CA ARG A 323 18.88 24.97 18.81
C ARG A 323 18.85 26.31 18.08
N VAL A 324 19.85 27.15 18.26
CA VAL A 324 19.97 28.47 17.61
C VAL A 324 20.10 28.28 16.09
N GLY A 325 20.92 27.32 15.64
CA GLY A 325 21.02 26.97 14.20
C GLY A 325 19.69 26.59 13.59
N TYR A 326 18.90 25.78 14.30
CA TYR A 326 17.56 25.40 13.78
C TYR A 326 16.57 26.57 13.79
N ALA A 327 16.73 27.53 14.71
CA ALA A 327 15.97 28.79 14.67
C ALA A 327 16.33 29.63 13.43
N TYR A 328 17.63 29.74 13.05
CA TYR A 328 18.02 30.34 11.76
C TYR A 328 17.40 29.63 10.55
N VAL A 329 17.39 28.29 10.53
CA VAL A 329 16.68 27.52 9.49
C VAL A 329 15.21 27.95 9.44
N SER A 330 14.56 28.10 10.59
CA SER A 330 13.13 28.43 10.69
C SER A 330 12.79 29.81 10.13
N ILE A 331 13.69 30.78 10.22
CA ILE A 331 13.49 32.14 9.68
C ILE A 331 13.90 32.26 8.20
N GLY A 332 14.39 31.17 7.58
CA GLY A 332 14.80 31.12 6.18
C GLY A 332 16.29 31.29 5.92
N ASP A 333 17.12 31.59 6.94
CA ASP A 333 18.57 31.62 6.83
C ASP A 333 19.16 30.21 7.00
N VAL A 334 18.88 29.38 6.00
CA VAL A 334 19.15 27.94 6.05
C VAL A 334 20.63 27.62 6.08
N ASP A 335 21.43 28.32 5.27
CA ASP A 335 22.88 28.08 5.17
C ASP A 335 23.56 28.38 6.54
N ARG A 336 23.23 29.52 7.15
CA ARG A 336 23.74 29.90 8.48
C ARG A 336 23.28 28.90 9.55
N GLY A 337 22.02 28.46 9.46
CA GLY A 337 21.48 27.46 10.36
C GLY A 337 22.22 26.11 10.28
N ILE A 338 22.53 25.63 9.06
CA ILE A 338 23.31 24.40 8.84
C ILE A 338 24.70 24.53 9.47
N GLU A 339 25.40 25.65 9.24
CA GLU A 339 26.71 25.88 9.85
C GLU A 339 26.69 25.79 11.38
N LEU A 340 25.74 26.45 12.02
CA LEU A 340 25.63 26.45 13.49
C LEU A 340 25.29 25.07 14.04
N ILE A 341 24.38 24.30 13.35
CA ILE A 341 24.07 22.94 13.76
C ILE A 341 25.31 22.04 13.63
N GLN A 342 26.08 22.16 12.55
CA GLN A 342 27.32 21.40 12.35
C GLN A 342 28.37 21.74 13.42
N GLN A 343 28.54 23.04 13.76
CA GLN A 343 29.41 23.47 14.84
C GLN A 343 28.97 22.87 16.19
N GLY A 344 27.66 22.86 16.48
CA GLY A 344 27.10 22.23 17.67
C GLY A 344 27.37 20.72 17.75
N ILE A 345 27.19 20.01 16.63
CA ILE A 345 27.51 18.58 16.56
C ILE A 345 29.00 18.32 16.76
N ALA A 346 29.86 19.09 16.12
CA ALA A 346 31.32 18.99 16.24
C ALA A 346 31.81 19.30 17.67
N LYS A 347 31.18 20.26 18.34
CA LYS A 347 31.49 20.63 19.74
C LYS A 347 31.20 19.50 20.72
N GLY A 348 30.19 18.68 20.45
CA GLY A 348 29.82 17.52 21.28
C GLY A 348 29.07 17.90 22.56
N GLY A 349 29.05 17.00 23.54
CA GLY A 349 28.31 17.17 24.80
C GLY A 349 26.78 17.22 24.58
N LEU A 350 26.28 16.70 23.51
CA LEU A 350 24.86 16.71 23.16
C LEU A 350 24.06 15.72 24.03
N LYS A 351 22.91 16.15 24.55
CA LYS A 351 22.00 15.29 25.30
C LYS A 351 21.39 14.21 24.40
N HIS A 352 21.06 14.58 23.19
CA HIS A 352 20.46 13.71 22.17
C HIS A 352 21.18 13.90 20.84
N PRO A 353 22.30 13.20 20.58
CA PRO A 353 23.08 13.39 19.35
C PRO A 353 22.31 13.11 18.06
N ASP A 354 21.38 12.15 18.10
CA ASP A 354 20.55 11.79 16.95
C ASP A 354 19.47 12.85 16.67
N ASP A 355 18.98 13.57 17.69
CA ASP A 355 18.09 14.71 17.47
C ASP A 355 18.83 15.81 16.69
N ALA A 356 20.08 16.10 17.05
CA ALA A 356 20.91 17.08 16.34
C ALA A 356 21.16 16.68 14.88
N ARG A 357 21.45 15.39 14.62
CA ARG A 357 21.57 14.85 13.25
C ARG A 357 20.27 14.96 12.48
N LEU A 358 19.14 14.66 13.13
CA LEU A 358 17.81 14.82 12.52
C LEU A 358 17.57 16.27 12.10
N ARG A 359 17.84 17.23 12.98
CA ARG A 359 17.73 18.67 12.66
C ARG A 359 18.65 19.08 11.51
N LEU A 360 19.90 18.60 11.49
CA LEU A 360 20.82 18.84 10.38
C LEU A 360 20.27 18.29 9.05
N GLY A 361 19.83 17.04 9.05
CA GLY A 361 19.28 16.42 7.85
C GLY A 361 18.04 17.13 7.30
N MET A 362 17.13 17.56 8.18
CA MET A 362 15.97 18.37 7.81
C MET A 362 16.36 19.73 7.23
N ALA A 363 17.33 20.42 7.84
CA ALA A 363 17.86 21.69 7.33
C ALA A 363 18.51 21.52 5.95
N GLN A 364 19.28 20.45 5.76
CA GLN A 364 19.91 20.11 4.48
C GLN A 364 18.88 19.79 3.38
N LEU A 365 17.75 19.13 3.71
CA LEU A 365 16.64 18.94 2.77
C LEU A 365 16.04 20.27 2.33
N GLN A 366 15.84 21.20 3.28
CA GLN A 366 15.25 22.51 3.01
C GLN A 366 16.17 23.41 2.16
N SER A 367 17.50 23.28 2.28
CA SER A 367 18.43 24.07 1.48
C SER A 367 18.36 23.74 -0.03
N GLY A 368 17.93 22.54 -0.38
CA GLY A 368 17.90 22.04 -1.75
C GLY A 368 19.27 21.81 -2.40
N LYS A 369 20.32 22.42 -1.87
CA LYS A 369 21.69 22.38 -2.42
C LYS A 369 22.43 21.08 -2.04
N THR A 370 22.09 20.47 -0.92
CA THR A 370 22.83 19.38 -0.27
C THR A 370 22.04 18.09 -0.14
N LYS A 371 21.23 17.76 -1.18
CA LYS A 371 20.32 16.59 -1.17
C LYS A 371 21.02 15.27 -0.80
N GLY A 372 22.21 15.01 -1.39
CA GLY A 372 22.98 13.81 -1.08
C GLY A 372 23.45 13.76 0.38
N ALA A 373 23.95 14.88 0.90
CA ALA A 373 24.34 15.00 2.30
C ALA A 373 23.15 14.84 3.25
N ALA A 374 22.00 15.42 2.91
CA ALA A 374 20.78 15.26 3.69
C ALA A 374 20.38 13.78 3.87
N MET A 375 20.38 13.04 2.76
CA MET A 375 20.06 11.60 2.79
C MET A 375 21.07 10.80 3.62
N GLN A 376 22.35 11.13 3.52
CA GLN A 376 23.39 10.48 4.32
C GLN A 376 23.24 10.82 5.81
N THR A 377 23.00 12.07 6.15
CA THR A 377 22.80 12.55 7.53
C THR A 377 21.59 11.86 8.16
N LEU A 378 20.43 11.81 7.46
CA LEU A 378 19.21 11.19 7.95
C LEU A 378 19.35 9.67 8.13
N ARG A 379 20.05 8.98 7.23
CA ARG A 379 20.32 7.55 7.36
C ARG A 379 21.25 7.22 8.56
N GLY A 380 22.03 8.20 9.01
CA GLY A 380 22.88 8.07 10.19
C GLY A 380 22.15 8.26 11.53
N VAL A 381 20.86 8.54 11.53
CA VAL A 381 20.02 8.65 12.75
C VAL A 381 19.53 7.25 13.14
N ASN A 382 19.93 6.77 14.32
CA ASN A 382 19.70 5.36 14.72
C ASN A 382 18.97 5.20 16.06
N ALA A 383 18.70 6.30 16.81
CA ALA A 383 18.04 6.20 18.11
C ALA A 383 16.61 5.61 17.98
N SER A 384 16.31 4.64 18.85
CA SER A 384 15.06 3.85 18.80
C SER A 384 13.85 4.55 19.42
N ASP A 385 14.05 5.76 19.94
CA ASP A 385 13.03 6.58 20.62
C ASP A 385 12.09 7.34 19.69
N GLY A 386 12.14 7.05 18.39
CA GLY A 386 11.37 7.69 17.34
C GLY A 386 12.21 8.50 16.35
N ALA A 387 13.43 8.95 16.72
CA ALA A 387 14.30 9.75 15.84
C ALA A 387 14.58 9.03 14.51
N ALA A 388 14.97 7.74 14.56
CA ALA A 388 15.24 6.94 13.37
C ALA A 388 14.00 6.75 12.47
N ASP A 389 12.81 6.57 13.06
CA ASP A 389 11.56 6.48 12.29
C ASP A 389 11.28 7.78 11.53
N ILE A 390 11.39 8.93 12.21
CA ILE A 390 11.19 10.25 11.62
C ILE A 390 12.21 10.52 10.51
N ALA A 391 13.48 10.25 10.76
CA ALA A 391 14.54 10.43 9.79
C ALA A 391 14.28 9.60 8.51
N ARG A 392 13.90 8.33 8.68
CA ARG A 392 13.52 7.45 7.56
C ARG A 392 12.35 8.03 6.76
N LEU A 393 11.32 8.56 7.42
CA LEU A 393 10.16 9.15 6.75
C LEU A 393 10.54 10.39 5.95
N TRP A 394 11.45 11.23 6.45
CA TRP A 394 12.00 12.34 5.68
C TRP A 394 12.78 11.88 4.45
N THR A 395 13.47 10.71 4.50
CA THR A 395 14.11 10.16 3.29
C THR A 395 13.11 9.66 2.26
N VAL A 396 11.91 9.21 2.67
CA VAL A 396 10.82 8.79 1.75
C VAL A 396 10.17 10.00 1.07
N LEU A 397 9.96 11.10 1.80
CA LEU A 397 9.45 12.35 1.22
C LEU A 397 10.43 12.95 0.21
N GLY A 398 11.71 12.75 0.45
CA GLY A 398 12.74 13.36 -0.39
C GLY A 398 12.82 14.88 -0.26
N PRO A 399 13.58 15.53 -1.14
CA PRO A 399 13.66 16.99 -1.20
C PRO A 399 12.31 17.58 -1.61
N GLN A 400 11.88 18.56 -0.88
CA GLN A 400 10.65 19.34 -1.13
C GLN A 400 10.91 20.46 -2.14
#